data_bc46f195bfad262cf5a87f277ab328a5
#
_entry.id   bc46f195bfad262cf5a87f277ab328a5
#
_cell.length_a   1.000
_cell.length_b   1.000
_cell.length_c   1.000
_cell.angle_alpha   90.00
_cell.angle_beta   90.00
_cell.angle_gamma   90.00
#
_symmetry.space_group_name_H-M   'P 1'
#
loop_
_entity.id
_entity.type
_entity.pdbx_description
1 polymer ?
#
loop_
_entity_poly.entity_id
_entity_poly.type
_entity_poly.pdbx_seq_one_letter_code
_entity_poly.pdbx_strand_id
1 'polypeptide(L)'
;MMQENDVDWHYVPLNNSFGQSINNVFYATFGNQKAFVKVNASPLLASISQVGLTPKIIWTKRNSSGDMLTAQSWVDGLVLAATEMGDIQINQTLGTLHHSKMLVEAFKKFGDDVTTPKNLIDTLYKQAHRRLLENTYLSEALAQLREATPKFDAQQAVLVHGDVNHHNWLRNDHSGKIYLVDWDTVALSDAFVDVAHLLSHYVAPSKWRDWLDYSGYRVDEEAYAKVEWYGMLSFLKQINENLWSDNLQGANSEIIGLRNFRAIFK
;
A
#
# COMPACT_ATOMS: atom_id res chain seq x y z
N MET A 1 6.63 11.64 -26.13
CA MET A 1 7.96 11.91 -26.70
C MET A 1 8.63 12.93 -25.79
N MET A 2 9.61 12.52 -24.97
CA MET A 2 10.41 13.44 -24.16
C MET A 2 11.37 14.13 -25.09
N GLN A 3 11.19 15.45 -25.34
CA GLN A 3 12.05 16.25 -26.19
C GLN A 3 13.09 17.05 -25.41
N GLU A 4 14.33 16.80 -25.72
CA GLU A 4 15.54 17.61 -26.03
C GLU A 4 16.04 18.74 -25.12
N ASN A 5 15.55 19.02 -23.93
CA ASN A 5 16.25 20.02 -23.07
C ASN A 5 16.66 19.47 -21.70
N ASP A 6 16.69 18.14 -21.53
CA ASP A 6 17.25 17.45 -20.35
C ASP A 6 18.62 16.86 -20.74
N VAL A 7 19.59 17.74 -20.88
CA VAL A 7 20.88 17.51 -21.54
C VAL A 7 21.69 16.31 -20.95
N ASP A 8 21.23 15.71 -19.81
CA ASP A 8 22.13 14.84 -19.06
C ASP A 8 21.57 13.47 -18.61
N TRP A 9 20.22 13.25 -18.58
CA TRP A 9 19.66 11.98 -18.13
C TRP A 9 19.18 11.11 -19.30
N HIS A 10 19.67 9.86 -19.33
CA HIS A 10 19.17 8.85 -20.28
C HIS A 10 18.02 8.05 -19.62
N TYR A 11 16.86 8.00 -20.28
CA TYR A 11 15.64 7.38 -19.77
C TYR A 11 15.33 6.08 -20.50
N VAL A 12 15.08 5.01 -19.74
CA VAL A 12 14.62 3.71 -20.26
C VAL A 12 13.28 3.38 -19.59
N PRO A 13 12.19 3.19 -20.33
CA PRO A 13 10.91 2.77 -19.76
C PRO A 13 11.08 1.46 -18.98
N LEU A 14 10.48 1.39 -17.80
CA LEU A 14 10.42 0.14 -17.05
C LEU A 14 9.26 -0.71 -17.55
N ASN A 15 9.48 -1.99 -17.66
CA ASN A 15 8.48 -2.97 -18.10
C ASN A 15 8.05 -3.81 -16.90
N ASN A 16 6.79 -4.26 -16.93
CA ASN A 16 6.31 -5.27 -15.99
C ASN A 16 6.92 -6.65 -16.30
N SER A 17 6.63 -7.64 -15.47
CA SER A 17 7.11 -9.02 -15.64
C SER A 17 6.68 -9.69 -16.96
N PHE A 18 5.72 -9.12 -17.68
CA PHE A 18 5.25 -9.58 -19.00
C PHE A 18 5.87 -8.79 -20.16
N GLY A 19 6.88 -7.91 -19.89
CA GLY A 19 7.54 -7.10 -20.90
C GLY A 19 6.74 -5.91 -21.43
N GLN A 20 5.58 -5.61 -20.83
CA GLN A 20 4.80 -4.42 -21.19
C GLN A 20 5.35 -3.20 -20.45
N SER A 21 5.47 -2.07 -21.13
CA SER A 21 5.89 -0.82 -20.51
C SER A 21 4.90 -0.43 -19.41
N ILE A 22 5.46 -0.21 -18.21
CA ILE A 22 4.70 0.38 -17.12
C ILE A 22 4.58 1.87 -17.44
N ASN A 23 3.35 2.34 -17.68
CA ASN A 23 3.12 3.74 -18.00
C ASN A 23 3.67 4.64 -16.89
N ASN A 24 4.37 5.69 -17.30
CA ASN A 24 4.83 6.76 -16.42
C ASN A 24 6.00 6.44 -15.47
N VAL A 25 6.71 5.31 -15.62
CA VAL A 25 7.90 4.99 -14.84
C VAL A 25 9.11 4.64 -15.69
N PHE A 26 10.29 5.12 -15.27
CA PHE A 26 11.54 4.99 -16.03
C PHE A 26 12.70 4.67 -15.11
N TYR A 27 13.62 3.86 -15.61
CA TYR A 27 15.00 3.82 -15.13
C TYR A 27 15.76 4.96 -15.81
N ALA A 28 16.50 5.75 -15.06
CA ALA A 28 17.26 6.86 -15.63
C ALA A 28 18.71 6.85 -15.14
N THR A 29 19.64 7.25 -16.03
CA THR A 29 21.08 7.32 -15.71
C THR A 29 21.67 8.67 -16.13
N PHE A 30 22.58 9.18 -15.29
CA PHE A 30 23.42 10.34 -15.55
C PHE A 30 24.83 10.09 -15.01
N GLY A 31 25.81 9.88 -15.88
CA GLY A 31 27.14 9.40 -15.48
C GLY A 31 27.02 8.09 -14.69
N ASN A 32 27.51 8.08 -13.45
CA ASN A 32 27.41 6.93 -12.54
C ASN A 32 26.13 6.97 -11.66
N GLN A 33 25.31 7.99 -11.78
CA GLN A 33 24.08 8.08 -11.01
C GLN A 33 22.96 7.28 -11.67
N LYS A 34 22.18 6.58 -10.87
CA LYS A 34 21.01 5.83 -11.27
C LYS A 34 19.77 6.37 -10.54
N ALA A 35 18.65 6.46 -11.22
CA ALA A 35 17.40 6.93 -10.66
C ALA A 35 16.20 6.11 -11.12
N PHE A 36 15.20 5.98 -10.25
CA PHE A 36 13.84 5.65 -10.59
C PHE A 36 13.08 6.94 -10.82
N VAL A 37 12.47 7.12 -11.98
CA VAL A 37 11.70 8.32 -12.32
C VAL A 37 10.25 7.97 -12.55
N LYS A 38 9.36 8.65 -11.83
CA LYS A 38 7.89 8.52 -11.97
C LYS A 38 7.31 9.84 -12.44
N VAL A 39 6.41 9.77 -13.44
CA VAL A 39 5.66 10.92 -13.94
C VAL A 39 4.41 11.10 -13.09
N ASN A 40 4.14 12.33 -12.65
CA ASN A 40 2.99 12.70 -11.82
C ASN A 40 2.87 11.86 -10.53
N ALA A 41 4.03 11.57 -9.90
CA ALA A 41 4.06 10.95 -8.57
C ALA A 41 3.31 11.82 -7.54
N SER A 42 2.82 11.19 -6.48
CA SER A 42 2.16 11.89 -5.37
C SER A 42 3.00 13.08 -4.88
N PRO A 43 2.42 14.28 -4.74
CA PRO A 43 3.13 15.44 -4.20
C PRO A 43 3.66 15.20 -2.77
N LEU A 44 3.06 14.25 -2.04
CA LEU A 44 3.46 13.87 -0.70
C LEU A 44 4.78 13.10 -0.65
N LEU A 45 5.24 12.56 -1.80
CA LEU A 45 6.43 11.71 -1.86
C LEU A 45 7.68 12.38 -1.30
N ALA A 46 7.78 13.73 -1.42
CA ALA A 46 8.88 14.49 -0.83
C ALA A 46 8.90 14.40 0.70
N SER A 47 7.75 14.54 1.34
CA SER A 47 7.62 14.43 2.81
C SER A 47 7.88 13.00 3.29
N ILE A 48 7.39 12.01 2.54
CA ILE A 48 7.62 10.57 2.81
C ILE A 48 9.10 10.22 2.69
N SER A 49 9.77 10.74 1.65
CA SER A 49 11.21 10.57 1.45
C SER A 49 12.04 11.22 2.57
N GLN A 50 11.59 12.38 3.07
CA GLN A 50 12.27 13.09 4.17
C GLN A 50 12.29 12.28 5.47
N VAL A 51 11.23 11.52 5.76
CA VAL A 51 11.18 10.61 6.93
C VAL A 51 11.83 9.25 6.65
N GLY A 52 12.35 9.03 5.44
CA GLY A 52 13.14 7.86 5.09
C GLY A 52 12.35 6.58 4.83
N LEU A 53 11.02 6.67 4.61
CA LEU A 53 10.14 5.53 4.33
C LEU A 53 10.28 5.02 2.88
N THR A 54 10.65 5.90 1.96
CA THR A 54 10.87 5.61 0.54
C THR A 54 12.29 6.05 0.13
N PRO A 55 12.82 5.59 -1.03
CA PRO A 55 14.13 6.06 -1.52
C PRO A 55 14.21 7.58 -1.64
N LYS A 56 15.41 8.13 -1.42
CA LYS A 56 15.64 9.57 -1.39
C LYS A 56 15.29 10.21 -2.74
N ILE A 57 14.54 11.32 -2.72
CA ILE A 57 14.31 12.14 -3.91
C ILE A 57 15.63 12.84 -4.27
N ILE A 58 16.02 12.73 -5.54
CA ILE A 58 17.19 13.39 -6.11
C ILE A 58 16.77 14.76 -6.67
N TRP A 59 15.69 14.79 -7.44
CA TRP A 59 15.12 16.00 -8.01
C TRP A 59 13.66 15.83 -8.39
N THR A 60 12.96 16.96 -8.53
CA THR A 60 11.64 17.05 -9.17
C THR A 60 11.70 18.17 -10.19
N LYS A 61 11.11 17.96 -11.36
CA LYS A 61 11.04 18.95 -12.44
C LYS A 61 9.79 18.77 -13.27
N ARG A 62 9.42 19.85 -13.96
CA ARG A 62 8.31 19.83 -14.89
C ARG A 62 8.84 19.62 -16.30
N ASN A 63 8.24 18.69 -17.06
CA ASN A 63 8.59 18.50 -18.48
C ASN A 63 7.90 19.56 -19.39
N SER A 64 8.21 19.53 -20.68
CA SER A 64 7.60 20.42 -21.68
C SER A 64 6.09 20.21 -21.87
N SER A 65 5.57 19.04 -21.52
CA SER A 65 4.14 18.72 -21.56
C SER A 65 3.39 19.20 -20.30
N GLY A 66 4.11 19.74 -19.30
CA GLY A 66 3.54 20.21 -18.05
C GLY A 66 3.49 19.15 -16.93
N ASP A 67 3.86 17.89 -17.22
CA ASP A 67 3.88 16.82 -16.22
C ASP A 67 5.03 17.00 -15.23
N MET A 68 4.80 16.57 -13.99
CA MET A 68 5.82 16.55 -12.94
C MET A 68 6.61 15.25 -13.00
N LEU A 69 7.92 15.34 -13.20
CA LEU A 69 8.84 14.22 -13.09
C LEU A 69 9.47 14.22 -11.70
N THR A 70 9.42 13.08 -11.02
CA THR A 70 10.06 12.89 -9.72
C THR A 70 11.08 11.76 -9.82
N ALA A 71 12.36 12.09 -9.56
CA ALA A 71 13.45 11.13 -9.52
C ALA A 71 13.81 10.76 -8.09
N GLN A 72 13.84 9.47 -7.81
CA GLN A 72 14.32 8.89 -6.57
C GLN A 72 15.63 8.14 -6.81
N SER A 73 16.48 8.05 -5.80
CA SER A 73 17.69 7.22 -5.86
C SER A 73 17.30 5.79 -6.24
N TRP A 74 17.97 5.25 -7.24
CA TRP A 74 17.83 3.83 -7.57
C TRP A 74 18.30 2.99 -6.38
N VAL A 75 17.56 1.97 -6.06
CA VAL A 75 17.93 0.99 -5.03
C VAL A 75 18.30 -0.30 -5.73
N ASP A 76 19.59 -0.65 -5.65
CA ASP A 76 20.03 -1.98 -6.05
C ASP A 76 19.55 -2.96 -4.96
N GLY A 77 18.53 -3.77 -5.28
CA GLY A 77 17.85 -4.61 -4.30
C GLY A 77 16.71 -5.41 -4.90
N LEU A 78 16.04 -6.14 -4.04
CA LEU A 78 14.96 -7.06 -4.40
C LEU A 78 13.65 -6.67 -3.71
N VAL A 79 12.56 -6.90 -4.41
CA VAL A 79 11.21 -6.90 -3.84
C VAL A 79 11.11 -8.07 -2.86
N LEU A 80 10.51 -7.84 -1.70
CA LEU A 80 10.36 -8.88 -0.68
C LEU A 80 9.45 -10.02 -1.16
N ALA A 81 9.82 -11.24 -0.79
CA ALA A 81 8.90 -12.36 -0.91
C ALA A 81 7.84 -12.30 0.22
N ALA A 82 6.67 -12.89 -0.02
CA ALA A 82 5.60 -12.95 0.98
C ALA A 82 6.06 -13.57 2.32
N THR A 83 7.01 -14.51 2.28
CA THR A 83 7.59 -15.16 3.47
C THR A 83 8.50 -14.24 4.29
N GLU A 84 8.94 -13.13 3.73
CA GLU A 84 9.81 -12.13 4.38
C GLU A 84 9.03 -11.00 5.07
N MET A 85 7.70 -10.97 4.87
CA MET A 85 6.83 -9.90 5.40
C MET A 85 6.69 -9.90 6.94
N GLY A 86 7.28 -10.86 7.63
CA GLY A 86 7.46 -10.86 9.08
C GLY A 86 8.68 -10.07 9.59
N ASP A 87 9.46 -9.43 8.70
CA ASP A 87 10.63 -8.63 9.09
C ASP A 87 10.24 -7.46 9.99
N ILE A 88 11.00 -7.27 11.07
CA ILE A 88 10.74 -6.22 12.06
C ILE A 88 10.80 -4.81 11.45
N GLN A 89 11.59 -4.59 10.41
CA GLN A 89 11.68 -3.29 9.73
C GLN A 89 10.37 -2.90 9.06
N ILE A 90 9.53 -3.86 8.63
CA ILE A 90 8.19 -3.59 8.06
C ILE A 90 7.30 -2.99 9.13
N ASN A 91 7.29 -3.62 10.31
CA ASN A 91 6.56 -3.14 11.47
C ASN A 91 7.01 -1.72 11.87
N GLN A 92 8.32 -1.49 11.99
CA GLN A 92 8.91 -0.17 12.29
C GLN A 92 8.56 0.90 11.24
N THR A 93 8.55 0.51 9.96
CA THR A 93 8.21 1.41 8.84
C THR A 93 6.75 1.85 8.94
N LEU A 94 5.81 0.94 9.21
CA LEU A 94 4.41 1.29 9.42
C LEU A 94 4.20 2.11 10.70
N GLY A 95 4.87 1.77 11.79
CA GLY A 95 4.84 2.59 13.01
C GLY A 95 5.29 4.02 12.74
N THR A 96 6.38 4.20 11.99
CA THR A 96 6.87 5.53 11.58
C THR A 96 5.85 6.27 10.70
N LEU A 97 5.21 5.60 9.77
CA LEU A 97 4.18 6.16 8.89
C LEU A 97 2.98 6.64 9.72
N HIS A 98 2.38 5.75 10.49
CA HIS A 98 1.12 5.99 11.17
C HIS A 98 1.22 6.96 12.36
N HIS A 99 2.40 7.05 13.01
CA HIS A 99 2.60 7.99 14.13
C HIS A 99 3.17 9.36 13.70
N SER A 100 3.39 9.58 12.39
CA SER A 100 3.97 10.82 11.89
C SER A 100 2.92 11.93 11.72
N LYS A 101 2.79 12.79 12.73
CA LYS A 101 1.98 14.01 12.63
C LYS A 101 2.40 14.91 11.47
N MET A 102 3.71 14.95 11.17
CA MET A 102 4.25 15.74 10.06
C MET A 102 3.67 15.25 8.72
N LEU A 103 3.54 13.95 8.50
CA LEU A 103 2.98 13.40 7.26
C LEU A 103 1.48 13.69 7.17
N VAL A 104 0.73 13.60 8.27
CA VAL A 104 -0.69 13.98 8.31
C VAL A 104 -0.85 15.45 7.91
N GLU A 105 -0.08 16.36 8.52
CA GLU A 105 -0.13 17.79 8.21
C GLU A 105 0.35 18.09 6.76
N ALA A 106 1.30 17.33 6.25
CA ALA A 106 1.73 17.46 4.87
C ALA A 106 0.63 17.03 3.89
N PHE A 107 -0.10 15.94 4.19
CA PHE A 107 -1.21 15.46 3.36
C PHE A 107 -2.36 16.47 3.33
N LYS A 108 -2.73 17.05 4.47
CA LYS A 108 -3.80 18.05 4.58
C LYS A 108 -3.61 19.29 3.70
N LYS A 109 -2.37 19.58 3.28
CA LYS A 109 -2.10 20.67 2.33
C LYS A 109 -2.63 20.39 0.92
N PHE A 110 -2.92 19.12 0.60
CA PHE A 110 -3.45 18.70 -0.71
C PHE A 110 -4.94 18.37 -0.66
N GLY A 111 -5.53 18.27 0.52
CA GLY A 111 -6.94 18.00 0.78
C GLY A 111 -7.14 17.43 2.18
N ASP A 112 -8.30 17.64 2.76
CA ASP A 112 -8.63 17.18 4.11
C ASP A 112 -9.52 15.93 4.13
N ASP A 113 -9.74 15.32 2.98
CA ASP A 113 -10.66 14.18 2.87
C ASP A 113 -10.11 12.95 3.61
N VAL A 114 -10.88 12.50 4.60
CA VAL A 114 -10.59 11.29 5.36
C VAL A 114 -11.39 10.13 4.80
N THR A 115 -10.70 9.06 4.44
CA THR A 115 -11.32 7.82 3.99
C THR A 115 -11.79 7.00 5.18
N THR A 116 -13.09 7.00 5.44
CA THR A 116 -13.69 6.27 6.56
C THR A 116 -13.93 4.79 6.21
N PRO A 117 -14.15 3.89 7.19
CA PRO A 117 -14.58 2.51 6.95
C PRO A 117 -15.80 2.42 6.04
N LYS A 118 -16.75 3.34 6.24
CA LYS A 118 -17.94 3.43 5.39
C LYS A 118 -17.58 3.75 3.93
N ASN A 119 -16.66 4.68 3.69
CA ASN A 119 -16.21 4.99 2.33
C ASN A 119 -15.53 3.77 1.68
N LEU A 120 -14.71 3.04 2.43
CA LEU A 120 -14.01 1.85 1.92
C LEU A 120 -14.99 0.76 1.48
N ILE A 121 -15.97 0.42 2.33
CA ILE A 121 -16.95 -0.62 2.00
C ILE A 121 -17.90 -0.18 0.89
N ASP A 122 -18.35 1.08 0.88
CA ASP A 122 -19.22 1.62 -0.18
C ASP A 122 -18.49 1.63 -1.54
N THR A 123 -17.17 1.92 -1.55
CA THR A 123 -16.33 1.86 -2.75
C THR A 123 -16.22 0.43 -3.26
N LEU A 124 -15.93 -0.53 -2.37
CA LEU A 124 -15.87 -1.93 -2.74
C LEU A 124 -17.20 -2.42 -3.34
N TYR A 125 -18.34 -2.05 -2.76
CA TYR A 125 -19.65 -2.38 -3.31
C TYR A 125 -19.87 -1.81 -4.72
N LYS A 126 -19.52 -0.55 -4.94
CA LYS A 126 -19.67 0.12 -6.25
C LYS A 126 -18.80 -0.51 -7.33
N GLN A 127 -17.63 -1.02 -6.96
CA GLN A 127 -16.63 -1.57 -7.86
C GLN A 127 -16.63 -3.11 -7.87
N ALA A 128 -17.57 -3.74 -7.15
CA ALA A 128 -17.61 -5.20 -7.03
C ALA A 128 -17.83 -5.87 -8.38
N HIS A 129 -16.93 -6.80 -8.71
CA HIS A 129 -17.06 -7.63 -9.88
C HIS A 129 -18.30 -8.53 -9.78
N ARG A 130 -19.02 -8.77 -10.88
CA ARG A 130 -20.23 -9.57 -10.90
C ARG A 130 -20.07 -10.96 -10.24
N ARG A 131 -18.95 -11.66 -10.52
CA ARG A 131 -18.66 -12.97 -9.92
C ARG A 131 -18.50 -12.92 -8.39
N LEU A 132 -18.04 -11.80 -7.82
CA LEU A 132 -17.98 -11.63 -6.37
C LEU A 132 -19.39 -11.55 -5.78
N LEU A 133 -20.29 -10.80 -6.40
CA LEU A 133 -21.67 -10.62 -5.93
C LEU A 133 -22.51 -11.89 -6.13
N GLU A 134 -22.27 -12.68 -7.16
CA GLU A 134 -22.98 -13.93 -7.46
C GLU A 134 -22.50 -15.12 -6.59
N ASN A 135 -21.33 -15.03 -5.99
CA ASN A 135 -20.83 -16.05 -5.09
C ASN A 135 -21.45 -15.87 -3.69
N THR A 136 -22.27 -16.80 -3.25
CA THR A 136 -23.02 -16.74 -1.97
C THR A 136 -22.10 -16.45 -0.77
N TYR A 137 -20.95 -17.15 -0.67
CA TYR A 137 -20.01 -16.95 0.44
C TYR A 137 -19.40 -15.54 0.45
N LEU A 138 -19.03 -15.00 -0.72
CA LEU A 138 -18.43 -13.68 -0.82
C LEU A 138 -19.45 -12.56 -0.63
N SER A 139 -20.66 -12.71 -1.17
CA SER A 139 -21.72 -11.73 -0.99
C SER A 139 -22.20 -11.66 0.45
N GLU A 140 -22.28 -12.80 1.16
CA GLU A 140 -22.56 -12.83 2.61
C GLU A 140 -21.44 -12.18 3.43
N ALA A 141 -20.16 -12.43 3.11
CA ALA A 141 -19.03 -11.78 3.77
C ALA A 141 -19.04 -10.26 3.55
N LEU A 142 -19.36 -9.81 2.34
CA LEU A 142 -19.48 -8.40 2.01
C LEU A 142 -20.66 -7.74 2.76
N ALA A 143 -21.80 -8.41 2.86
CA ALA A 143 -22.97 -7.92 3.63
C ALA A 143 -22.64 -7.81 5.13
N GLN A 144 -21.97 -8.81 5.69
CA GLN A 144 -21.51 -8.80 7.08
C GLN A 144 -20.57 -7.63 7.37
N LEU A 145 -19.60 -7.33 6.48
CA LEU A 145 -18.72 -6.16 6.64
C LEU A 145 -19.53 -4.86 6.68
N ARG A 146 -20.55 -4.74 5.84
CA ARG A 146 -21.39 -3.54 5.80
C ARG A 146 -22.19 -3.33 7.08
N GLU A 147 -22.73 -4.41 7.64
CA GLU A 147 -23.48 -4.39 8.89
C GLU A 147 -22.59 -4.08 10.09
N ALA A 148 -21.39 -4.65 10.11
CA ALA A 148 -20.42 -4.52 11.19
C ALA A 148 -19.42 -3.36 10.99
N THR A 149 -19.73 -2.38 10.15
CA THR A 149 -18.81 -1.26 9.87
C THR A 149 -18.37 -0.57 11.17
N PRO A 150 -17.07 -0.52 11.49
CA PRO A 150 -16.60 0.06 12.74
C PRO A 150 -16.84 1.57 12.79
N LYS A 151 -17.09 2.07 14.00
CA LYS A 151 -17.06 3.51 14.24
C LYS A 151 -15.65 4.02 14.09
N PHE A 152 -15.50 5.17 13.46
CA PHE A 152 -14.20 5.79 13.24
C PHE A 152 -14.28 7.29 13.50
N ASP A 153 -13.35 7.78 14.31
CA ASP A 153 -13.19 9.21 14.55
C ASP A 153 -12.18 9.79 13.55
N ALA A 154 -12.64 10.62 12.65
CA ALA A 154 -11.81 11.26 11.63
C ALA A 154 -10.65 12.11 12.21
N GLN A 155 -10.74 12.54 13.49
CA GLN A 155 -9.66 13.24 14.16
C GLN A 155 -8.47 12.33 14.50
N GLN A 156 -8.71 11.02 14.55
CA GLN A 156 -7.67 10.00 14.77
C GLN A 156 -7.10 9.43 13.48
N ALA A 157 -7.50 9.99 12.32
CA ALA A 157 -6.97 9.57 11.04
C ALA A 157 -5.45 9.76 10.97
N VAL A 158 -4.78 8.75 10.46
CA VAL A 158 -3.35 8.73 10.18
C VAL A 158 -3.10 8.64 8.68
N LEU A 159 -1.89 8.91 8.25
CA LEU A 159 -1.51 8.62 6.87
C LEU A 159 -1.34 7.11 6.71
N VAL A 160 -2.08 6.50 5.80
CA VAL A 160 -1.96 5.10 5.43
C VAL A 160 -1.41 4.97 4.02
N HIS A 161 -0.72 3.88 3.74
CA HIS A 161 -0.27 3.56 2.38
C HIS A 161 -1.42 3.06 1.50
N GLY A 162 -2.31 2.23 2.06
CA GLY A 162 -3.50 1.68 1.39
C GLY A 162 -3.25 0.45 0.52
N ASP A 163 -1.97 0.10 0.26
CA ASP A 163 -1.54 -1.09 -0.47
C ASP A 163 -0.18 -1.59 0.03
N VAL A 164 -0.14 -2.22 1.19
CA VAL A 164 1.08 -2.71 1.84
C VAL A 164 1.40 -4.17 1.51
N ASN A 165 0.99 -4.66 0.34
CA ASN A 165 1.35 -6.00 -0.09
C ASN A 165 2.86 -6.14 -0.35
N HIS A 166 3.37 -7.40 -0.36
CA HIS A 166 4.81 -7.65 -0.42
C HIS A 166 5.51 -7.07 -1.67
N HIS A 167 4.79 -6.85 -2.77
CA HIS A 167 5.35 -6.27 -4.00
C HIS A 167 5.79 -4.81 -3.84
N ASN A 168 5.26 -4.11 -2.84
CA ASN A 168 5.57 -2.71 -2.57
C ASN A 168 6.68 -2.52 -1.52
N TRP A 169 7.38 -3.60 -1.15
CA TRP A 169 8.50 -3.55 -0.22
C TRP A 169 9.81 -3.93 -0.92
N LEU A 170 10.79 -3.03 -0.86
CA LEU A 170 12.08 -3.16 -1.54
C LEU A 170 13.21 -3.18 -0.52
N ARG A 171 13.97 -4.27 -0.45
CA ARG A 171 15.17 -4.37 0.38
C ARG A 171 16.41 -3.97 -0.43
N ASN A 172 17.18 -3.03 0.09
CA ASN A 172 18.47 -2.65 -0.46
C ASN A 172 19.52 -3.71 -0.15
N ASP A 173 20.20 -4.24 -1.18
CA ASP A 173 21.16 -5.34 -1.06
C ASP A 173 22.43 -4.94 -0.26
N HIS A 174 22.79 -3.65 -0.26
CA HIS A 174 23.99 -3.19 0.40
C HIS A 174 23.77 -2.83 1.87
N SER A 175 22.66 -2.17 2.17
CA SER A 175 22.39 -1.67 3.53
C SER A 175 21.42 -2.54 4.32
N GLY A 176 20.72 -3.46 3.67
CA GLY A 176 19.63 -4.22 4.27
C GLY A 176 18.38 -3.39 4.62
N LYS A 177 18.40 -2.09 4.33
CA LYS A 177 17.25 -1.22 4.62
C LYS A 177 16.07 -1.57 3.73
N ILE A 178 14.89 -1.65 4.35
CA ILE A 178 13.62 -1.88 3.65
C ILE A 178 12.93 -0.53 3.42
N TYR A 179 12.45 -0.35 2.19
CA TYR A 179 11.66 0.80 1.76
C TYR A 179 10.26 0.37 1.36
N LEU A 180 9.28 1.20 1.65
CA LEU A 180 7.93 1.10 1.10
C LEU A 180 7.84 2.00 -0.14
N VAL A 181 7.32 1.45 -1.23
CA VAL A 181 7.26 2.13 -2.54
C VAL A 181 5.82 2.08 -3.09
N ASP A 182 5.57 2.82 -4.16
CA ASP A 182 4.26 2.95 -4.82
C ASP A 182 3.15 3.58 -3.95
N TRP A 183 3.29 4.87 -3.73
CA TRP A 183 2.45 5.71 -2.88
C TRP A 183 1.21 6.29 -3.59
N ASP A 184 0.65 5.60 -4.58
CA ASP A 184 -0.50 6.12 -5.36
C ASP A 184 -1.84 5.98 -4.62
N THR A 185 -1.91 5.09 -3.63
CA THR A 185 -3.12 4.81 -2.84
C THR A 185 -3.13 5.48 -1.47
N VAL A 186 -2.15 6.36 -1.22
CA VAL A 186 -2.00 7.05 0.07
C VAL A 186 -3.23 7.87 0.42
N ALA A 187 -3.68 7.77 1.68
CA ALA A 187 -4.86 8.46 2.18
C ALA A 187 -4.75 8.76 3.68
N LEU A 188 -5.61 9.67 4.17
CA LEU A 188 -5.90 9.74 5.61
C LEU A 188 -6.99 8.73 5.95
N SER A 189 -6.71 7.80 6.85
CA SER A 189 -7.66 6.75 7.24
C SER A 189 -7.32 6.15 8.62
N ASP A 190 -8.01 5.07 8.98
CA ASP A 190 -7.65 4.23 10.13
C ASP A 190 -6.35 3.46 9.82
N ALA A 191 -5.41 3.46 10.76
CA ALA A 191 -4.16 2.69 10.65
C ALA A 191 -4.39 1.21 10.31
N PHE A 192 -5.53 0.66 10.72
CA PHE A 192 -5.87 -0.74 10.48
C PHE A 192 -6.15 -1.08 9.02
N VAL A 193 -6.25 -0.10 8.12
CA VAL A 193 -6.21 -0.35 6.66
C VAL A 193 -4.94 -1.11 6.28
N ASP A 194 -3.79 -0.65 6.76
CA ASP A 194 -2.48 -1.26 6.48
C ASP A 194 -2.16 -2.40 7.46
N VAL A 195 -2.38 -2.17 8.76
CA VAL A 195 -2.06 -3.12 9.84
C VAL A 195 -2.79 -4.43 9.64
N ALA A 196 -4.11 -4.39 9.42
CA ALA A 196 -4.89 -5.61 9.27
C ALA A 196 -4.56 -6.37 7.98
N HIS A 197 -4.19 -5.68 6.90
CA HIS A 197 -3.66 -6.34 5.71
C HIS A 197 -2.42 -7.17 6.05
N LEU A 198 -1.41 -6.59 6.72
CA LEU A 198 -0.20 -7.33 7.09
C LEU A 198 -0.49 -8.49 8.02
N LEU A 199 -1.29 -8.25 9.07
CA LEU A 199 -1.62 -9.29 10.04
C LEU A 199 -2.38 -10.45 9.41
N SER A 200 -3.35 -10.16 8.56
CA SER A 200 -4.22 -11.19 7.97
C SER A 200 -3.54 -12.02 6.87
N HIS A 201 -2.57 -11.45 6.13
CA HIS A 201 -1.95 -12.12 4.99
C HIS A 201 -0.56 -12.70 5.30
N TYR A 202 0.19 -12.11 6.26
CA TYR A 202 1.61 -12.43 6.39
C TYR A 202 2.05 -12.81 7.82
N VAL A 203 1.30 -12.44 8.84
CA VAL A 203 1.70 -12.65 10.25
C VAL A 203 0.85 -13.72 10.89
N ALA A 204 1.49 -14.75 11.46
CA ALA A 204 0.77 -15.80 12.18
C ALA A 204 -0.05 -15.22 13.34
N PRO A 205 -1.30 -15.65 13.57
CA PRO A 205 -2.19 -15.10 14.61
C PRO A 205 -1.57 -15.11 16.02
N SER A 206 -0.76 -16.10 16.34
CA SER A 206 -0.04 -16.19 17.62
C SER A 206 0.96 -15.05 17.85
N LYS A 207 1.36 -14.32 16.80
CA LYS A 207 2.30 -13.20 16.86
C LYS A 207 1.63 -11.83 16.79
N TRP A 208 0.31 -11.76 16.60
CA TRP A 208 -0.39 -10.48 16.41
C TRP A 208 -0.26 -9.54 17.60
N ARG A 209 -0.38 -10.09 18.83
CA ARG A 209 -0.22 -9.32 20.05
C ARG A 209 1.12 -8.60 20.10
N ASP A 210 2.20 -9.34 19.96
CA ASP A 210 3.57 -8.81 20.02
C ASP A 210 3.84 -7.83 18.87
N TRP A 211 3.28 -8.11 17.70
CA TRP A 211 3.40 -7.26 16.52
C TRP A 211 2.71 -5.90 16.73
N LEU A 212 1.50 -5.88 17.28
CA LEU A 212 0.75 -4.66 17.57
C LEU A 212 1.45 -3.84 18.68
N ASP A 213 1.83 -4.50 19.78
CA ASP A 213 2.48 -3.86 20.93
C ASP A 213 3.81 -3.21 20.54
N TYR A 214 4.61 -3.91 19.74
CA TYR A 214 5.91 -3.42 19.28
C TYR A 214 5.83 -2.08 18.55
N SER A 215 4.80 -1.85 17.74
CA SER A 215 4.59 -0.59 17.01
C SER A 215 3.73 0.42 17.75
N GLY A 216 3.40 0.16 19.01
CA GLY A 216 2.63 1.09 19.86
C GLY A 216 1.15 1.15 19.51
N TYR A 217 0.60 0.14 18.80
CA TYR A 217 -0.83 0.00 18.65
C TYR A 217 -1.46 -0.54 19.93
N ARG A 218 -2.71 -0.16 20.19
CA ARG A 218 -3.46 -0.76 21.30
C ARG A 218 -3.66 -2.25 21.06
N VAL A 219 -3.60 -3.02 22.16
CA VAL A 219 -3.82 -4.47 22.16
C VAL A 219 -5.03 -4.78 23.03
N ASP A 220 -6.21 -4.53 22.51
CA ASP A 220 -7.49 -4.72 23.17
C ASP A 220 -8.53 -5.35 22.23
N GLU A 221 -9.73 -5.61 22.73
CA GLU A 221 -10.82 -6.19 21.94
C GLU A 221 -11.19 -5.33 20.72
N GLU A 222 -11.12 -3.99 20.84
CA GLU A 222 -11.39 -3.09 19.74
C GLU A 222 -10.36 -3.26 18.62
N ALA A 223 -9.07 -3.36 18.96
CA ALA A 223 -8.00 -3.61 17.99
C ALA A 223 -8.20 -4.93 17.25
N TYR A 224 -8.55 -6.00 17.95
CA TYR A 224 -8.84 -7.30 17.32
C TYR A 224 -10.09 -7.26 16.44
N ALA A 225 -11.14 -6.56 16.86
CA ALA A 225 -12.33 -6.35 16.02
C ALA A 225 -11.98 -5.56 14.74
N LYS A 226 -11.08 -4.58 14.83
CA LYS A 226 -10.56 -3.88 13.65
C LYS A 226 -9.71 -4.78 12.77
N VAL A 227 -8.85 -5.64 13.34
CA VAL A 227 -8.08 -6.63 12.57
C VAL A 227 -9.04 -7.54 11.80
N GLU A 228 -10.10 -8.04 12.43
CA GLU A 228 -11.12 -8.87 11.78
C GLU A 228 -11.78 -8.12 10.61
N TRP A 229 -12.32 -6.95 10.86
CA TRP A 229 -13.08 -6.19 9.87
C TRP A 229 -12.21 -5.75 8.68
N TYR A 230 -11.08 -5.10 8.94
CA TYR A 230 -10.19 -4.61 7.88
C TYR A 230 -9.46 -5.76 7.17
N GLY A 231 -9.16 -6.86 7.86
CA GLY A 231 -8.60 -8.06 7.25
C GLY A 231 -9.58 -8.70 6.26
N MET A 232 -10.85 -8.86 6.64
CA MET A 232 -11.90 -9.32 5.72
C MET A 232 -12.06 -8.37 4.53
N LEU A 233 -12.05 -7.06 4.76
CA LEU A 233 -12.11 -6.04 3.69
C LEU A 233 -10.93 -6.19 2.73
N SER A 234 -9.73 -6.41 3.25
CA SER A 234 -8.51 -6.60 2.46
C SER A 234 -8.62 -7.82 1.56
N PHE A 235 -9.02 -8.98 2.08
CA PHE A 235 -9.24 -10.18 1.25
C PHE A 235 -10.28 -9.93 0.15
N LEU A 236 -11.41 -9.30 0.46
CA LEU A 236 -12.44 -9.03 -0.54
C LEU A 236 -11.99 -8.04 -1.61
N LYS A 237 -11.15 -7.05 -1.26
CA LYS A 237 -10.50 -6.17 -2.25
C LYS A 237 -9.58 -6.96 -3.17
N GLN A 238 -8.68 -7.80 -2.62
CA GLN A 238 -7.76 -8.61 -3.42
C GLN A 238 -8.51 -9.62 -4.31
N ILE A 239 -9.57 -10.25 -3.81
CA ILE A 239 -10.44 -11.11 -4.62
C ILE A 239 -11.04 -10.32 -5.79
N ASN A 240 -11.58 -9.13 -5.51
CA ASN A 240 -12.20 -8.27 -6.51
C ASN A 240 -11.20 -7.84 -7.60
N GLU A 241 -10.00 -7.43 -7.23
CA GLU A 241 -8.92 -7.05 -8.16
C GLU A 241 -8.48 -8.22 -9.03
N ASN A 242 -8.31 -9.41 -8.43
CA ASN A 242 -7.99 -10.63 -9.17
C ASN A 242 -9.10 -11.02 -10.16
N LEU A 243 -10.37 -10.82 -9.81
CA LEU A 243 -11.50 -11.08 -10.71
C LEU A 243 -11.54 -10.09 -11.87
N TRP A 244 -11.24 -8.81 -11.64
CA TRP A 244 -11.18 -7.78 -12.68
C TRP A 244 -10.01 -7.98 -13.64
N SER A 245 -8.90 -8.54 -13.18
CA SER A 245 -7.74 -8.91 -14.00
C SER A 245 -7.83 -10.33 -14.61
N ASP A 246 -8.96 -11.01 -14.45
CA ASP A 246 -9.21 -12.40 -14.86
C ASP A 246 -8.18 -13.41 -14.30
N ASN A 247 -7.55 -13.07 -13.18
CA ASN A 247 -6.65 -13.94 -12.42
C ASN A 247 -7.44 -14.85 -11.47
N LEU A 248 -8.06 -15.91 -12.02
CA LEU A 248 -8.90 -16.82 -11.24
C LEU A 248 -8.10 -17.62 -10.19
N GLN A 249 -6.83 -17.92 -10.48
CA GLN A 249 -5.97 -18.60 -9.50
C GLN A 249 -5.71 -17.71 -8.27
N GLY A 250 -5.36 -16.44 -8.49
CA GLY A 250 -5.21 -15.46 -7.41
C GLY A 250 -6.50 -15.29 -6.62
N ALA A 251 -7.64 -15.09 -7.31
CA ALA A 251 -8.94 -14.98 -6.65
C ALA A 251 -9.26 -16.20 -5.76
N ASN A 252 -9.01 -17.42 -6.25
CA ASN A 252 -9.24 -18.64 -5.46
C ASN A 252 -8.30 -18.74 -4.24
N SER A 253 -7.03 -18.35 -4.38
CA SER A 253 -6.09 -18.31 -3.26
C SER A 253 -6.57 -17.35 -2.17
N GLU A 254 -7.03 -16.16 -2.54
CA GLU A 254 -7.57 -15.18 -1.60
C GLU A 254 -8.88 -15.65 -0.94
N ILE A 255 -9.75 -16.38 -1.65
CA ILE A 255 -10.97 -17.00 -1.08
C ILE A 255 -10.60 -18.01 0.00
N ILE A 256 -9.58 -18.84 -0.25
CA ILE A 256 -9.09 -19.81 0.74
C ILE A 256 -8.50 -19.07 1.95
N GLY A 257 -7.70 -18.02 1.70
CA GLY A 257 -7.16 -17.14 2.73
C GLY A 257 -8.25 -16.54 3.61
N LEU A 258 -9.30 -15.96 3.01
CA LEU A 258 -10.45 -15.41 3.71
C LEU A 258 -11.16 -16.44 4.60
N ARG A 259 -11.33 -17.68 4.10
CA ARG A 259 -11.95 -18.75 4.89
C ARG A 259 -11.12 -19.09 6.14
N ASN A 260 -9.81 -19.24 5.97
CA ASN A 260 -8.88 -19.53 7.06
C ASN A 260 -8.84 -18.38 8.07
N PHE A 261 -8.78 -17.15 7.59
CA PHE A 261 -8.79 -15.94 8.42
C PHE A 261 -10.06 -15.83 9.27
N ARG A 262 -11.23 -15.99 8.68
CA ARG A 262 -12.51 -15.97 9.41
C ARG A 262 -12.64 -17.10 10.46
N ALA A 263 -11.93 -18.19 10.29
CA ALA A 263 -11.93 -19.30 11.27
C ALA A 263 -11.19 -18.94 12.58
N ILE A 264 -10.32 -17.91 12.56
CA ILE A 264 -9.56 -17.44 13.74
C ILE A 264 -10.50 -16.80 14.77
N PHE A 265 -11.60 -16.18 14.32
CA PHE A 265 -12.54 -15.41 15.15
C PHE A 265 -13.82 -16.17 15.50
N LYS A 266 -13.90 -17.47 15.18
CA LYS A 266 -15.00 -18.36 15.55
C LYS A 266 -14.67 -19.16 16.80
#